data_16bc3d46ddf3eb4d2b3d5e3bf3c5f291
#
_entry.id   16bc3d46ddf3eb4d2b3d5e3bf3c5f291
#
_cell.length_a   1.000
_cell.length_b   1.000
_cell.length_c   1.000
_cell.angle_alpha   90.00
_cell.angle_beta   90.00
_cell.angle_gamma   90.00
#
_symmetry.space_group_name_H-M   'P 1'
#
loop_
_entity.id
_entity.type
_entity.pdbx_description
1 polymer ?
#
loop_
_entity_poly.entity_id
_entity_poly.type
_entity_poly.pdbx_seq_one_letter_code
_entity_poly.pdbx_strand_id
1 'polypeptide(L)'
;MASRESALIDITPEVLLKAYSCGIFPMAESADDPALYWIEPERRGIIPLDRFHLPGRLARTVRSSRYTVIVDRDFDAVINGCAQPQPGRTRTWINSRIRSLYRKLYERGDCHTVEVYDEGELIGGLYGVSLGRAFFGESMFHRVRDASKITLVHLVARLKAGHYRLLDTQFVTDHLRTFGAIEVARPVYHRLLDAALVGEADFATLPLDRPLSGETVLAALRQS
;
A
#
# COMPACT_ATOMS: atom_id res chain seq x y z
N MET A 1 -35.64 -24.50 12.99
CA MET A 1 -35.29 -23.10 12.68
C MET A 1 -34.00 -22.77 13.43
N ALA A 2 -32.85 -22.88 12.78
CA ALA A 2 -31.58 -22.53 13.38
C ALA A 2 -31.32 -21.05 13.09
N SER A 3 -31.33 -20.22 14.13
CA SER A 3 -30.99 -18.80 14.01
C SER A 3 -29.52 -18.68 13.60
N ARG A 4 -29.28 -18.15 12.42
CA ARG A 4 -27.98 -17.66 11.97
C ARG A 4 -27.70 -16.31 12.66
N GLU A 5 -27.45 -16.32 13.94
CA GLU A 5 -26.66 -15.28 14.59
C GLU A 5 -25.18 -15.61 14.34
N SER A 6 -24.69 -15.29 13.17
CA SER A 6 -23.27 -15.08 12.99
C SER A 6 -22.90 -13.87 13.85
N ALA A 7 -22.41 -14.13 15.05
CA ALA A 7 -21.73 -13.10 15.83
C ALA A 7 -20.66 -12.51 14.92
N LEU A 8 -20.91 -11.30 14.39
CA LEU A 8 -19.93 -10.52 13.65
C LEU A 8 -18.82 -10.22 14.65
N ILE A 9 -17.79 -11.05 14.68
CA ILE A 9 -16.59 -10.79 15.48
C ILE A 9 -16.15 -9.38 15.14
N ASP A 10 -16.13 -8.52 16.14
CA ASP A 10 -15.67 -7.15 15.95
C ASP A 10 -14.17 -7.20 15.66
N ILE A 11 -13.80 -6.97 14.41
CA ILE A 11 -12.41 -6.97 13.99
C ILE A 11 -11.81 -5.65 14.43
N THR A 12 -10.89 -5.72 15.39
CA THR A 12 -10.16 -4.55 15.88
C THR A 12 -8.87 -4.33 15.06
N PRO A 13 -8.23 -3.15 15.13
CA PRO A 13 -6.92 -2.93 14.55
C PRO A 13 -5.87 -3.98 14.95
N GLU A 14 -5.88 -4.41 16.22
CA GLU A 14 -4.96 -5.44 16.73
C GLU A 14 -5.16 -6.79 16.05
N VAL A 15 -6.42 -7.19 15.85
CA VAL A 15 -6.77 -8.43 15.12
C VAL A 15 -6.30 -8.34 13.69
N LEU A 16 -6.46 -7.17 13.05
CA LEU A 16 -6.02 -6.94 11.68
C LEU A 16 -4.49 -6.99 11.57
N LEU A 17 -3.75 -6.31 12.45
CA LEU A 17 -2.28 -6.38 12.49
C LEU A 17 -1.78 -7.80 12.78
N LYS A 18 -2.48 -8.53 13.67
CA LYS A 18 -2.16 -9.94 13.92
C LYS A 18 -2.37 -10.81 12.69
N ALA A 19 -3.42 -10.57 11.91
CA ALA A 19 -3.63 -11.28 10.64
C ALA A 19 -2.49 -11.00 9.65
N TYR A 20 -2.08 -9.73 9.49
CA TYR A 20 -0.92 -9.38 8.66
C TYR A 20 0.35 -10.07 9.12
N SER A 21 0.60 -10.14 10.43
CA SER A 21 1.77 -10.85 10.96
C SER A 21 1.76 -12.36 10.68
N CYS A 22 0.59 -12.92 10.37
CA CYS A 22 0.43 -14.31 9.93
C CYS A 22 0.36 -14.47 8.40
N GLY A 23 0.60 -13.42 7.62
CA GLY A 23 0.53 -13.47 6.16
C GLY A 23 -0.88 -13.42 5.57
N ILE A 24 -1.89 -13.11 6.40
CA ILE A 24 -3.31 -13.12 6.05
C ILE A 24 -3.80 -11.67 5.91
N PHE A 25 -4.68 -11.40 4.96
CA PHE A 25 -5.29 -10.07 4.78
C PHE A 25 -6.80 -10.18 4.51
N PRO A 26 -7.59 -9.14 4.84
CA PRO A 26 -9.03 -9.14 4.61
C PRO A 26 -9.39 -8.68 3.21
N MET A 27 -10.44 -9.26 2.65
CA MET A 27 -11.14 -8.78 1.45
C MET A 27 -12.66 -8.95 1.63
N ALA A 28 -13.44 -8.12 0.93
CA ALA A 28 -14.87 -8.36 0.73
C ALA A 28 -15.12 -8.72 -0.74
N GLU A 29 -16.23 -9.39 -1.04
CA GLU A 29 -16.60 -9.71 -2.42
C GLU A 29 -17.04 -8.46 -3.20
N SER A 30 -17.62 -7.49 -2.50
CA SER A 30 -18.07 -6.22 -3.09
C SER A 30 -18.16 -5.12 -2.04
N ALA A 31 -18.39 -3.87 -2.48
CA ALA A 31 -18.62 -2.74 -1.59
C ALA A 31 -19.86 -2.91 -0.69
N ASP A 32 -20.86 -3.66 -1.15
CA ASP A 32 -22.13 -3.87 -0.47
C ASP A 32 -22.12 -5.14 0.42
N ASP A 33 -21.09 -5.98 0.30
CA ASP A 33 -20.95 -7.18 1.13
C ASP A 33 -20.40 -6.80 2.50
N PRO A 34 -21.15 -6.99 3.60
CA PRO A 34 -20.67 -6.70 4.96
C PRO A 34 -19.66 -7.74 5.47
N ALA A 35 -19.53 -8.90 4.81
CA ALA A 35 -18.60 -9.95 5.20
C ALA A 35 -17.17 -9.58 4.86
N LEU A 36 -16.23 -10.08 5.67
CA LEU A 36 -14.81 -10.05 5.39
C LEU A 36 -14.27 -11.48 5.30
N TYR A 37 -13.55 -11.73 4.22
CA TYR A 37 -12.90 -13.01 3.96
C TYR A 37 -11.41 -12.85 4.21
N TRP A 38 -10.84 -13.78 4.94
CA TRP A 38 -9.42 -13.81 5.22
C TRP A 38 -8.69 -14.62 4.13
N ILE A 39 -7.77 -13.97 3.46
CA ILE A 39 -7.10 -14.51 2.29
C ILE A 39 -5.63 -14.80 2.60
N GLU A 40 -5.18 -15.99 2.25
CA GLU A 40 -3.78 -16.38 2.26
C GLU A 40 -3.45 -17.08 0.93
N PRO A 41 -2.93 -16.37 -0.08
CA PRO A 41 -2.63 -16.95 -1.39
C PRO A 41 -1.50 -17.99 -1.34
N GLU A 42 -1.55 -18.99 -2.23
CA GLU A 42 -0.43 -19.92 -2.41
C GLU A 42 0.81 -19.23 -3.02
N ARG A 43 0.57 -18.20 -3.83
CA ARG A 43 1.60 -17.35 -4.42
C ARG A 43 1.35 -15.90 -4.03
N ARG A 44 2.34 -15.31 -3.36
CA ARG A 44 2.25 -13.92 -2.87
C ARG A 44 3.04 -12.98 -3.75
N GLY A 45 2.42 -11.87 -4.13
CA GLY A 45 3.07 -10.77 -4.84
C GLY A 45 3.91 -9.91 -3.90
N ILE A 46 5.14 -9.65 -4.27
CA ILE A 46 6.04 -8.74 -3.56
C ILE A 46 6.81 -7.87 -4.57
N ILE A 47 7.26 -6.71 -4.11
CA ILE A 47 8.28 -5.92 -4.82
C ILE A 47 9.57 -5.99 -4.02
N PRO A 48 10.62 -6.68 -4.51
CA PRO A 48 11.94 -6.66 -3.89
C PRO A 48 12.51 -5.23 -3.91
N LEU A 49 12.70 -4.62 -2.72
CA LEU A 49 13.12 -3.21 -2.61
C LEU A 49 14.53 -2.97 -3.16
N ASP A 50 15.42 -3.96 -3.07
CA ASP A 50 16.78 -3.95 -3.61
C ASP A 50 16.83 -4.04 -5.14
N ARG A 51 15.77 -4.57 -5.76
CA ARG A 51 15.64 -4.77 -7.21
C ARG A 51 14.51 -3.96 -7.82
N PHE A 52 14.04 -2.95 -7.12
CA PHE A 52 13.00 -2.06 -7.65
C PHE A 52 13.43 -1.44 -8.98
N HIS A 53 12.68 -1.70 -10.01
CA HIS A 53 12.94 -1.17 -11.35
C HIS A 53 12.21 0.16 -11.57
N LEU A 54 12.95 1.23 -11.84
CA LEU A 54 12.39 2.54 -12.18
C LEU A 54 12.59 2.83 -13.66
N PRO A 55 11.53 2.80 -14.50
CA PRO A 55 11.63 3.14 -15.91
C PRO A 55 12.17 4.55 -16.12
N GLY A 56 13.12 4.71 -17.06
CA GLY A 56 13.83 5.99 -17.28
C GLY A 56 12.93 7.18 -17.63
N ARG A 57 11.79 6.94 -18.31
CA ARG A 57 10.78 7.99 -18.56
C ARG A 57 10.14 8.46 -17.24
N LEU A 58 9.76 7.51 -16.37
CA LEU A 58 9.16 7.84 -15.08
C LEU A 58 10.16 8.54 -14.17
N ALA A 59 11.44 8.12 -14.17
CA ALA A 59 12.51 8.81 -13.46
C ALA A 59 12.65 10.28 -13.85
N ARG A 60 12.48 10.60 -15.14
CA ARG A 60 12.47 12.00 -15.62
C ARG A 60 11.28 12.78 -15.10
N THR A 61 10.09 12.17 -15.11
CA THR A 61 8.86 12.78 -14.56
C THR A 61 9.00 13.05 -13.06
N VAL A 62 9.54 12.10 -12.29
CA VAL A 62 9.80 12.30 -10.84
C VAL A 62 10.82 13.42 -10.64
N ARG A 63 11.93 13.42 -11.38
CA ARG A 63 12.98 14.46 -11.25
C ARG A 63 12.45 15.86 -11.55
N SER A 64 11.52 16.01 -12.48
CA SER A 64 10.97 17.34 -12.82
C SER A 64 10.12 17.95 -11.71
N SER A 65 9.74 17.16 -10.67
CA SER A 65 8.88 17.58 -9.56
C SER A 65 7.61 18.32 -10.01
N ARG A 66 7.08 17.93 -11.19
CA ARG A 66 5.87 18.53 -11.77
C ARG A 66 4.68 18.44 -10.82
N TYR A 67 4.56 17.32 -10.13
CA TYR A 67 3.46 17.06 -9.22
C TYR A 67 3.91 17.20 -7.76
N THR A 68 3.01 17.68 -6.92
CA THR A 68 3.22 17.72 -5.47
C THR A 68 2.87 16.36 -4.89
N VAL A 69 3.81 15.72 -4.18
CA VAL A 69 3.56 14.46 -3.49
C VAL A 69 3.64 14.69 -1.99
N ILE A 70 2.55 14.35 -1.31
CA ILE A 70 2.39 14.49 0.13
C ILE A 70 2.06 13.09 0.69
N VAL A 71 2.36 12.87 1.95
CA VAL A 71 2.00 11.63 2.67
C VAL A 71 1.13 11.97 3.86
N ASP A 72 0.26 11.06 4.22
CA ASP A 72 -0.57 11.11 5.43
C ASP A 72 -1.36 12.42 5.60
N ARG A 73 -1.87 12.98 4.48
CA ARG A 73 -2.64 14.22 4.49
C ARG A 73 -4.14 13.97 4.53
N ASP A 74 -4.66 13.09 3.65
CA ASP A 74 -6.09 12.86 3.51
C ASP A 74 -6.38 11.40 3.19
N PHE A 75 -6.40 10.58 4.24
CA PHE A 75 -6.72 9.15 4.14
C PHE A 75 -8.08 8.90 3.48
N ASP A 76 -9.10 9.70 3.81
CA ASP A 76 -10.46 9.50 3.28
C ASP A 76 -10.51 9.77 1.78
N ALA A 77 -9.84 10.81 1.30
CA ALA A 77 -9.76 11.08 -0.13
C ALA A 77 -9.06 9.92 -0.87
N VAL A 78 -7.99 9.37 -0.29
CA VAL A 78 -7.24 8.25 -0.90
C VAL A 78 -8.09 6.98 -0.93
N ILE A 79 -8.66 6.55 0.20
CA ILE A 79 -9.45 5.30 0.23
C ILE A 79 -10.72 5.42 -0.62
N ASN A 80 -11.31 6.61 -0.69
CA ASN A 80 -12.43 6.90 -1.60
C ASN A 80 -12.01 6.77 -3.06
N GLY A 81 -10.85 7.33 -3.44
CA GLY A 81 -10.29 7.17 -4.78
C GLY A 81 -10.00 5.72 -5.13
N CYS A 82 -9.46 4.95 -4.19
CA CYS A 82 -9.20 3.51 -4.35
C CYS A 82 -10.49 2.70 -4.52
N ALA A 83 -11.59 3.11 -3.88
CA ALA A 83 -12.86 2.41 -3.94
C ALA A 83 -13.69 2.74 -5.18
N GLN A 84 -13.38 3.80 -5.92
CA GLN A 84 -14.08 4.14 -7.15
C GLN A 84 -13.84 3.11 -8.26
N PRO A 85 -14.81 2.86 -9.13
CA PRO A 85 -14.59 2.09 -10.36
C PRO A 85 -13.47 2.71 -11.19
N GLN A 86 -12.65 1.87 -11.79
CA GLN A 86 -11.57 2.28 -12.67
C GLN A 86 -11.62 1.46 -13.97
N PRO A 87 -11.02 1.94 -15.07
CA PRO A 87 -10.87 1.13 -16.27
C PRO A 87 -10.26 -0.25 -15.95
N GLY A 88 -10.98 -1.32 -16.30
CA GLY A 88 -10.58 -2.71 -15.97
C GLY A 88 -10.95 -3.19 -14.57
N ARG A 89 -11.47 -2.32 -13.69
CA ARG A 89 -11.96 -2.68 -12.36
C ARG A 89 -13.28 -1.96 -12.08
N THR A 90 -14.40 -2.58 -12.41
CA THR A 90 -15.75 -2.02 -12.24
C THR A 90 -16.32 -2.24 -10.84
N ARG A 91 -15.77 -3.17 -10.07
CA ARG A 91 -16.19 -3.50 -8.69
C ARG A 91 -15.03 -3.27 -7.73
N THR A 92 -15.35 -2.94 -6.48
CA THR A 92 -14.38 -2.77 -5.42
C THR A 92 -14.66 -3.74 -4.27
N TRP A 93 -13.61 -4.19 -3.61
CA TRP A 93 -13.65 -4.97 -2.37
C TRP A 93 -13.64 -4.07 -1.12
N ILE A 94 -13.49 -2.75 -1.29
CA ILE A 94 -13.41 -1.78 -0.20
C ILE A 94 -14.82 -1.42 0.24
N ASN A 95 -15.37 -2.16 1.20
CA ASN A 95 -16.65 -1.90 1.84
C ASN A 95 -16.51 -0.91 3.02
N SER A 96 -17.63 -0.57 3.66
CA SER A 96 -17.66 0.36 4.81
C SER A 96 -16.83 -0.15 6.01
N ARG A 97 -16.84 -1.47 6.25
CA ARG A 97 -16.09 -2.10 7.34
C ARG A 97 -14.58 -2.02 7.13
N ILE A 98 -14.12 -2.29 5.91
CA ILE A 98 -12.72 -2.12 5.50
C ILE A 98 -12.29 -0.67 5.70
N ARG A 99 -13.08 0.30 5.22
CA ARG A 99 -12.78 1.73 5.40
C ARG A 99 -12.59 2.10 6.87
N SER A 100 -13.52 1.67 7.73
CA SER A 100 -13.46 1.93 9.16
C SER A 100 -12.22 1.31 9.83
N LEU A 101 -11.86 0.08 9.47
CA LEU A 101 -10.69 -0.62 10.02
C LEU A 101 -9.37 0.08 9.64
N TYR A 102 -9.20 0.39 8.36
CA TYR A 102 -7.97 1.05 7.90
C TYR A 102 -7.89 2.50 8.36
N ARG A 103 -9.03 3.18 8.55
CA ARG A 103 -9.07 4.50 9.19
C ARG A 103 -8.52 4.45 10.61
N LYS A 104 -8.93 3.46 11.41
CA LYS A 104 -8.41 3.27 12.76
C LYS A 104 -6.90 2.96 12.76
N LEU A 105 -6.39 2.19 11.80
CA LEU A 105 -4.94 1.98 11.66
C LEU A 105 -4.21 3.28 11.28
N TYR A 106 -4.79 4.08 10.40
CA TYR A 106 -4.24 5.37 10.01
C TYR A 106 -4.14 6.34 11.21
N GLU A 107 -5.20 6.45 12.01
CA GLU A 107 -5.23 7.27 13.23
C GLU A 107 -4.21 6.83 14.29
N ARG A 108 -3.76 5.59 14.24
CA ARG A 108 -2.71 5.03 15.11
C ARG A 108 -1.30 5.17 14.55
N GLY A 109 -1.17 5.55 13.29
CA GLY A 109 0.12 5.57 12.60
C GLY A 109 0.58 4.22 12.05
N ASP A 110 -0.30 3.20 12.04
CA ASP A 110 -0.02 1.87 11.48
C ASP A 110 -0.39 1.77 9.99
N CYS A 111 -1.06 2.77 9.44
CA CYS A 111 -1.42 2.86 8.02
C CYS A 111 -1.00 4.21 7.46
N HIS A 112 -0.44 4.22 6.26
CA HIS A 112 0.08 5.42 5.60
C HIS A 112 -0.52 5.60 4.22
N THR A 113 -0.59 6.86 3.78
CA THR A 113 -0.96 7.24 2.41
C THR A 113 0.19 7.90 1.68
N VAL A 114 0.21 7.75 0.36
CA VAL A 114 1.03 8.57 -0.55
C VAL A 114 0.11 9.18 -1.59
N GLU A 115 0.10 10.48 -1.70
CA GLU A 115 -0.88 11.28 -2.42
C GLU A 115 -0.19 12.16 -3.45
N VAL A 116 -0.69 12.17 -4.68
CA VAL A 116 -0.17 12.99 -5.78
C VAL A 116 -1.20 14.05 -6.15
N TYR A 117 -0.76 15.30 -6.13
CA TYR A 117 -1.56 16.47 -6.46
C TYR A 117 -1.04 17.19 -7.69
N ASP A 118 -1.96 17.68 -8.52
CA ASP A 118 -1.70 18.62 -9.61
C ASP A 118 -2.55 19.88 -9.35
N GLU A 119 -1.92 21.04 -9.20
CA GLU A 119 -2.59 22.31 -8.90
C GLU A 119 -3.59 22.26 -7.71
N GLY A 120 -3.28 21.43 -6.71
CA GLY A 120 -4.12 21.23 -5.53
C GLY A 120 -5.17 20.13 -5.64
N GLU A 121 -5.39 19.58 -6.83
CA GLU A 121 -6.30 18.46 -7.07
C GLU A 121 -5.62 17.11 -6.83
N LEU A 122 -6.25 16.22 -6.06
CA LEU A 122 -5.77 14.86 -5.83
C LEU A 122 -5.97 14.01 -7.10
N ILE A 123 -4.87 13.68 -7.78
CA ILE A 123 -4.88 12.97 -9.08
C ILE A 123 -4.45 11.51 -8.99
N GLY A 124 -3.97 11.07 -7.86
CA GLY A 124 -3.59 9.69 -7.59
C GLY A 124 -3.17 9.49 -6.15
N GLY A 125 -3.25 8.27 -5.68
CA GLY A 125 -2.89 7.92 -4.32
C GLY A 125 -2.79 6.42 -4.13
N LEU A 126 -2.14 6.03 -3.05
CA LEU A 126 -2.13 4.67 -2.51
C LEU A 126 -2.21 4.72 -0.99
N TYR A 127 -2.63 3.62 -0.39
CA TYR A 127 -2.50 3.41 1.05
C TYR A 127 -1.96 2.00 1.35
N GLY A 128 -1.43 1.83 2.55
CA GLY A 128 -0.93 0.55 3.00
C GLY A 128 -0.60 0.55 4.49
N VAL A 129 -0.34 -0.65 5.02
CA VAL A 129 -0.11 -0.91 6.43
C VAL A 129 1.38 -1.12 6.69
N SER A 130 1.89 -0.50 7.74
CA SER A 130 3.24 -0.66 8.26
C SER A 130 3.23 -1.57 9.48
N LEU A 131 4.07 -2.61 9.48
CA LEU A 131 4.21 -3.51 10.62
C LEU A 131 5.65 -4.04 10.70
N GLY A 132 6.38 -3.67 11.76
CA GLY A 132 7.80 -3.96 11.86
C GLY A 132 8.56 -3.36 10.67
N ARG A 133 9.27 -4.18 9.90
CA ARG A 133 9.97 -3.76 8.66
C ARG A 133 9.25 -4.23 7.40
N ALA A 134 7.96 -4.57 7.50
CA ALA A 134 7.10 -4.90 6.37
C ALA A 134 6.13 -3.75 6.08
N PHE A 135 5.87 -3.51 4.80
CA PHE A 135 4.82 -2.63 4.32
C PHE A 135 3.88 -3.42 3.40
N PHE A 136 2.60 -3.38 3.68
CA PHE A 136 1.56 -4.06 2.93
C PHE A 136 0.82 -3.01 2.09
N GLY A 137 1.11 -2.97 0.78
CA GLY A 137 0.44 -2.07 -0.14
C GLY A 137 -0.98 -2.58 -0.44
N GLU A 138 -2.00 -1.84 -0.04
CA GLU A 138 -3.39 -2.29 -0.12
C GLU A 138 -4.04 -1.97 -1.46
N SER A 139 -4.12 -0.71 -1.78
CA SER A 139 -4.75 -0.28 -3.02
C SER A 139 -4.19 1.03 -3.51
N MET A 140 -4.33 1.27 -4.82
CA MET A 140 -3.94 2.53 -5.44
C MET A 140 -4.95 2.94 -6.50
N PHE A 141 -4.99 4.24 -6.79
CA PHE A 141 -5.79 4.80 -7.88
C PHE A 141 -5.02 5.89 -8.63
N HIS A 142 -5.51 6.21 -9.82
CA HIS A 142 -5.05 7.36 -10.59
C HIS A 142 -6.19 7.94 -11.42
N ARG A 143 -6.19 9.26 -11.58
CA ARG A 143 -7.09 10.02 -12.47
C ARG A 143 -6.37 10.50 -13.72
N VAL A 144 -5.05 10.67 -13.61
CA VAL A 144 -4.17 11.03 -14.72
C VAL A 144 -3.08 9.98 -14.91
N ARG A 145 -2.58 9.89 -16.14
CA ARG A 145 -1.53 8.95 -16.49
C ARG A 145 -0.31 9.09 -15.57
N ASP A 146 0.24 7.96 -15.17
CA ASP A 146 1.43 7.80 -14.34
C ASP A 146 1.30 8.26 -12.87
N ALA A 147 0.16 8.85 -12.43
CA ALA A 147 0.00 9.30 -11.04
C ALA A 147 0.20 8.15 -10.03
N SER A 148 -0.45 6.98 -10.22
CA SER A 148 -0.23 5.82 -9.34
C SER A 148 1.20 5.26 -9.39
N LYS A 149 1.90 5.44 -10.50
CA LYS A 149 3.32 5.06 -10.59
C LYS A 149 4.21 5.99 -9.78
N ILE A 150 3.88 7.29 -9.78
CA ILE A 150 4.59 8.29 -8.98
C ILE A 150 4.37 8.01 -7.49
N THR A 151 3.14 7.66 -7.05
CA THR A 151 2.90 7.26 -5.66
C THR A 151 3.77 6.06 -5.26
N LEU A 152 3.87 5.03 -6.12
CA LEU A 152 4.69 3.85 -5.84
C LEU A 152 6.19 4.19 -5.76
N VAL A 153 6.70 5.05 -6.63
CA VAL A 153 8.10 5.50 -6.59
C VAL A 153 8.41 6.22 -5.28
N HIS A 154 7.55 7.12 -4.83
CA HIS A 154 7.69 7.83 -3.56
C HIS A 154 7.56 6.89 -2.36
N LEU A 155 6.63 5.93 -2.41
CA LEU A 155 6.53 4.90 -1.38
C LEU A 155 7.84 4.12 -1.26
N VAL A 156 8.35 3.56 -2.36
CA VAL A 156 9.58 2.74 -2.33
C VAL A 156 10.78 3.56 -1.85
N ALA A 157 10.90 4.84 -2.22
CA ALA A 157 11.94 5.72 -1.71
C ALA A 157 11.86 5.86 -0.18
N ARG A 158 10.66 6.05 0.37
CA ARG A 158 10.45 6.10 1.84
C ARG A 158 10.75 4.78 2.51
N LEU A 159 10.28 3.68 1.94
CA LEU A 159 10.53 2.36 2.50
C LEU A 159 12.02 2.04 2.57
N LYS A 160 12.80 2.38 1.53
CA LYS A 160 14.25 2.20 1.53
C LYS A 160 14.93 3.09 2.58
N ALA A 161 14.60 4.37 2.61
CA ALA A 161 15.14 5.31 3.61
C ALA A 161 14.77 4.91 5.04
N GLY A 162 13.57 4.37 5.25
CA GLY A 162 13.05 3.93 6.55
C GLY A 162 13.46 2.50 6.94
N HIS A 163 14.35 1.85 6.18
CA HIS A 163 14.88 0.51 6.47
C HIS A 163 13.85 -0.62 6.46
N TYR A 164 12.79 -0.49 5.67
CA TYR A 164 11.87 -1.60 5.40
C TYR A 164 12.59 -2.73 4.65
N ARG A 165 12.09 -3.96 4.81
CA ARG A 165 12.64 -5.17 4.21
C ARG A 165 11.69 -5.86 3.25
N LEU A 166 10.39 -5.66 3.41
CA LEU A 166 9.37 -6.32 2.62
C LEU A 166 8.34 -5.28 2.13
N LEU A 167 8.11 -5.23 0.83
CA LEU A 167 6.94 -4.57 0.23
C LEU A 167 6.03 -5.66 -0.36
N ASP A 168 4.96 -5.94 0.35
CA ASP A 168 3.92 -6.88 -0.02
C ASP A 168 2.87 -6.19 -0.90
N THR A 169 2.50 -6.81 -1.99
CA THR A 169 1.46 -6.33 -2.93
C THR A 169 0.32 -7.32 -3.11
N GLN A 170 0.25 -8.35 -2.26
CA GLN A 170 -0.66 -9.48 -2.26
C GLN A 170 -0.67 -10.25 -3.59
N PHE A 171 -1.00 -9.58 -4.69
CA PHE A 171 -1.03 -10.13 -6.05
C PHE A 171 -0.16 -9.30 -6.99
N VAL A 172 0.35 -9.95 -8.03
CA VAL A 172 1.14 -9.27 -9.06
C VAL A 172 0.26 -8.94 -10.26
N THR A 173 0.19 -7.67 -10.60
CA THR A 173 -0.46 -7.17 -11.82
C THR A 173 0.59 -6.83 -12.87
N ASP A 174 0.21 -6.72 -14.15
CA ASP A 174 1.13 -6.28 -15.22
C ASP A 174 1.73 -4.90 -14.93
N HIS A 175 0.95 -4.02 -14.32
CA HIS A 175 1.44 -2.72 -13.84
C HIS A 175 2.60 -2.89 -12.85
N LEU A 176 2.47 -3.72 -11.84
CA LEU A 176 3.50 -3.95 -10.81
C LEU A 176 4.71 -4.71 -11.37
N ARG A 177 4.51 -5.59 -12.37
CA ARG A 177 5.63 -6.27 -13.06
C ARG A 177 6.61 -5.29 -13.68
N THR A 178 6.13 -4.12 -14.16
CA THR A 178 7.01 -3.08 -14.72
C THR A 178 7.97 -2.48 -13.71
N PHE A 179 7.73 -2.67 -12.42
CA PHE A 179 8.57 -2.22 -11.30
C PHE A 179 9.40 -3.34 -10.64
N GLY A 180 9.37 -4.54 -11.24
CA GLY A 180 10.11 -5.69 -10.73
C GLY A 180 9.33 -6.53 -9.71
N ALA A 181 8.00 -6.39 -9.63
CA ALA A 181 7.17 -7.28 -8.80
C ALA A 181 7.29 -8.73 -9.24
N ILE A 182 7.39 -9.62 -8.28
CA ILE A 182 7.49 -11.07 -8.47
C ILE A 182 6.48 -11.79 -7.57
N GLU A 183 6.15 -13.01 -7.95
CA GLU A 183 5.40 -13.93 -7.10
C GLU A 183 6.34 -14.91 -6.43
N VAL A 184 6.18 -15.10 -5.14
CA VAL A 184 6.89 -16.10 -4.34
C VAL A 184 5.91 -17.12 -3.77
N ALA A 185 6.35 -18.36 -3.60
CA ALA A 185 5.54 -19.40 -2.95
C ALA A 185 5.32 -19.04 -1.47
N ARG A 186 4.15 -19.42 -0.91
CA ARG A 186 3.77 -19.14 0.48
C ARG A 186 4.89 -19.43 1.51
N PRO A 187 5.60 -20.56 1.50
CA PRO A 187 6.67 -20.79 2.48
C PRO A 187 7.87 -19.85 2.33
N VAL A 188 8.11 -19.33 1.12
CA VAL A 188 9.16 -18.31 0.88
C VAL A 188 8.68 -16.97 1.44
N TYR A 189 7.43 -16.61 1.17
CA TYR A 189 6.82 -15.40 1.70
C TYR A 189 6.85 -15.34 3.22
N HIS A 190 6.47 -16.43 3.91
CA HIS A 190 6.53 -16.47 5.38
C HIS A 190 7.92 -16.21 5.92
N ARG A 191 8.97 -16.82 5.33
CA ARG A 191 10.36 -16.52 5.76
C ARG A 191 10.74 -15.05 5.58
N LEU A 192 10.29 -14.41 4.49
CA LEU A 192 10.54 -12.99 4.25
C LEU A 192 9.76 -12.12 5.25
N LEU A 193 8.51 -12.47 5.53
CA LEU A 193 7.67 -11.78 6.50
C LEU A 193 8.23 -11.91 7.91
N ASP A 194 8.55 -13.12 8.36
CA ASP A 194 9.13 -13.36 9.69
C ASP A 194 10.41 -12.54 9.88
N ALA A 195 11.30 -12.51 8.86
CA ALA A 195 12.51 -11.71 8.89
C ALA A 195 12.22 -10.18 8.91
N ALA A 196 11.16 -9.74 8.24
CA ALA A 196 10.76 -8.34 8.20
C ALA A 196 10.05 -7.89 9.49
N LEU A 197 9.40 -8.80 10.21
CA LEU A 197 8.75 -8.49 11.49
C LEU A 197 9.75 -8.36 12.65
N VAL A 198 11.00 -8.79 12.45
CA VAL A 198 12.07 -8.59 13.44
C VAL A 198 12.68 -7.19 13.25
N GLY A 199 12.57 -6.36 14.29
CA GLY A 199 13.06 -4.98 14.30
C GLY A 199 12.03 -3.97 13.84
N GLU A 200 12.46 -2.73 13.74
CA GLU A 200 11.61 -1.58 13.43
C GLU A 200 12.06 -0.89 12.14
N ALA A 201 11.12 -0.30 11.45
CA ALA A 201 11.32 0.60 10.33
C ALA A 201 10.58 1.91 10.64
N ASP A 202 11.03 3.00 10.05
CA ASP A 202 10.44 4.31 10.29
C ASP A 202 10.01 4.97 8.98
N PHE A 203 8.70 5.05 8.77
CA PHE A 203 8.12 5.73 7.59
C PHE A 203 8.39 7.24 7.60
N ALA A 204 8.66 7.83 8.78
CA ALA A 204 8.94 9.25 8.97
C ALA A 204 10.44 9.61 8.82
N THR A 205 11.32 8.66 8.50
CA THR A 205 12.74 8.95 8.20
C THR A 205 12.90 10.04 7.14
N LEU A 206 12.04 10.07 6.14
CA LEU A 206 11.90 11.23 5.23
C LEU A 206 10.75 12.12 5.72
N PRO A 207 10.86 13.47 5.59
CA PRO A 207 9.86 14.40 6.07
C PRO A 207 8.43 14.05 5.64
N LEU A 208 7.47 14.12 6.58
CA LEU A 208 6.03 13.92 6.32
C LEU A 208 5.32 15.25 6.08
N ASP A 209 5.83 16.34 6.65
CA ASP A 209 5.22 17.67 6.73
C ASP A 209 5.38 18.51 5.44
N ARG A 210 6.18 18.04 4.50
CA ARG A 210 6.47 18.75 3.25
C ARG A 210 6.74 17.83 2.08
N PRO A 211 6.48 18.28 0.84
CA PRO A 211 6.84 17.54 -0.36
C PRO A 211 8.35 17.31 -0.47
N LEU A 212 8.73 16.15 -0.97
CA LEU A 212 10.12 15.84 -1.32
C LEU A 212 10.42 16.27 -2.76
N SER A 213 11.64 16.78 -2.99
CA SER A 213 12.11 17.00 -4.35
C SER A 213 12.30 15.67 -5.08
N GLY A 214 12.12 15.66 -6.40
CA GLY A 214 12.37 14.47 -7.21
C GLY A 214 13.80 13.96 -7.09
N GLU A 215 14.78 14.84 -6.87
CA GLU A 215 16.18 14.42 -6.63
C GLU A 215 16.35 13.69 -5.31
N THR A 216 15.72 14.16 -4.23
CA THR A 216 15.71 13.49 -2.93
C THR A 216 15.12 12.09 -3.06
N VAL A 217 13.99 11.96 -3.75
CA VAL A 217 13.34 10.68 -4.00
C VAL A 217 14.24 9.72 -4.79
N LEU A 218 14.84 10.20 -5.87
CA LEU A 218 15.75 9.39 -6.69
C LEU A 218 17.05 9.01 -5.95
N ALA A 219 17.53 9.86 -5.05
CA ALA A 219 18.67 9.54 -4.19
C ALA A 219 18.32 8.45 -3.17
N ALA A 220 17.16 8.53 -2.51
CA ALA A 220 16.69 7.51 -1.57
C ALA A 220 16.51 6.12 -2.23
N LEU A 221 16.07 6.08 -3.50
CA LEU A 221 15.95 4.81 -4.24
C LEU A 221 17.29 4.11 -4.49
N ARG A 222 18.42 4.81 -4.44
CA ARG A 222 19.77 4.26 -4.66
C ARG A 222 20.43 3.74 -3.37
N GLN A 223 19.84 4.03 -2.22
CA GLN A 223 20.32 3.50 -0.94
C GLN A 223 20.17 1.97 -0.93
N SER A 224 21.16 1.27 -0.42
CA SER A 224 21.22 -0.20 -0.36
C SER A 224 20.51 -0.72 0.87
#